data_56e03a5ef738b9d11a972969709602fb
#
_entry.id   56e03a5ef738b9d11a972969709602fb
#
_cell.length_a   1.000
_cell.length_b   1.000
_cell.length_c   1.000
_cell.angle_alpha   90.00
_cell.angle_beta   90.00
_cell.angle_gamma   90.00
#
_symmetry.space_group_name_H-M   'P 1'
#
loop_
_entity.id
_entity.type
_entity.pdbx_description
1 polymer ?
#
loop_
_entity_poly.entity_id
_entity_poly.type
_entity_poly.pdbx_seq_one_letter_code
_entity_poly.pdbx_strand_id
1 'polypeptide(L)'
;MMGRSETLQDKLHMFHRAFNHPTGLKYPLPSAIVDSEKALRRTLIQEEYKELMYAISNEEDDEVLKELCDLVYVCVGFAVTYGWAFDTAFNRVHKSNMSKLDEEGNPLYREDGKVAKSNCYQPPKLSDLVG
;
A
#
# COMPACT_ATOMS: atom_id res chain seq x y z
N MET A 1 -3.47 30.62 5.69
CA MET A 1 -2.69 29.79 4.74
C MET A 1 -3.15 28.34 4.80
N MET A 2 -3.39 27.78 3.67
CA MET A 2 -3.78 26.35 3.61
C MET A 2 -2.53 25.50 3.45
N GLY A 3 -2.30 24.57 4.36
CA GLY A 3 -1.29 23.57 4.18
C GLY A 3 -1.73 22.53 3.15
N ARG A 4 -0.83 21.67 2.73
CA ARG A 4 -1.21 20.56 1.87
C ARG A 4 -2.10 19.59 2.66
N SER A 5 -2.98 18.91 1.96
CA SER A 5 -3.80 17.86 2.55
C SER A 5 -2.94 16.71 3.04
N GLU A 6 -3.33 16.12 4.17
CA GLU A 6 -2.65 14.94 4.68
C GLU A 6 -2.87 13.74 3.76
N THR A 7 -1.78 13.09 3.42
CA THR A 7 -1.83 11.85 2.63
C THR A 7 -2.08 10.66 3.55
N LEU A 8 -2.31 9.49 2.95
CA LEU A 8 -2.39 8.25 3.73
C LEU A 8 -1.10 8.00 4.51
N GLN A 9 0.04 8.24 3.91
CA GLN A 9 1.33 8.10 4.58
C GLN A 9 1.43 9.05 5.78
N ASP A 10 1.02 10.31 5.62
CA ASP A 10 1.03 11.29 6.71
C ASP A 10 0.19 10.81 7.89
N LYS A 11 -1.01 10.28 7.62
CA LYS A 11 -1.91 9.78 8.66
C LYS A 11 -1.30 8.60 9.41
N LEU A 12 -0.65 7.70 8.70
CA LEU A 12 -0.02 6.54 9.32
C LEU A 12 1.21 6.94 10.15
N HIS A 13 1.97 7.93 9.69
CA HIS A 13 3.04 8.49 10.52
C HIS A 13 2.50 9.04 11.83
N MET A 14 1.40 9.79 11.78
CA MET A 14 0.75 10.31 12.99
C MET A 14 0.31 9.20 13.92
N PHE A 15 -0.32 8.16 13.36
CA PHE A 15 -0.78 7.02 14.15
C PHE A 15 0.41 6.30 14.81
N HIS A 16 1.44 5.99 14.04
CA HIS A 16 2.62 5.29 14.57
C HIS A 16 3.28 6.09 15.70
N ARG A 17 3.41 7.41 15.55
CA ARG A 17 3.97 8.25 16.59
C ARG A 17 3.10 8.27 17.84
N ALA A 18 1.79 8.40 17.68
CA ALA A 18 0.85 8.46 18.79
C ALA A 18 0.84 7.17 19.61
N PHE A 19 1.04 6.03 18.97
CA PHE A 19 0.99 4.72 19.60
C PHE A 19 2.37 4.08 19.78
N ASN A 20 3.42 4.86 19.61
CA ASN A 20 4.81 4.41 19.79
C ASN A 20 5.20 3.22 18.91
N HIS A 21 4.68 3.21 17.69
CA HIS A 21 5.05 2.23 16.67
C HIS A 21 6.27 2.73 15.87
N PRO A 22 7.10 1.82 15.33
CA PRO A 22 8.26 2.24 14.55
C PRO A 22 7.88 3.03 13.30
N THR A 23 8.73 4.01 12.95
CA THR A 23 8.54 4.85 11.76
C THR A 23 9.76 4.88 10.84
N GLY A 24 10.65 3.92 10.94
CA GLY A 24 11.84 3.94 10.08
C GLY A 24 12.87 2.93 10.54
N LEU A 25 12.47 1.66 10.67
CA LEU A 25 13.41 0.60 11.00
C LEU A 25 14.33 0.37 9.81
N LYS A 26 15.58 0.74 9.96
CA LYS A 26 16.59 0.59 8.92
C LYS A 26 17.83 -0.09 9.46
N TYR A 27 18.54 -0.73 8.56
CA TYR A 27 19.87 -1.22 8.85
C TYR A 27 20.71 -0.03 9.38
N PRO A 28 21.56 -0.19 10.43
CA PRO A 28 22.04 -1.46 10.97
C PRO A 28 21.37 -1.97 12.26
N LEU A 29 20.06 -1.81 12.40
CA LEU A 29 19.37 -2.40 13.54
C LEU A 29 19.56 -3.92 13.56
N PRO A 30 19.53 -4.55 14.75
CA PRO A 30 19.61 -6.00 14.82
C PRO A 30 18.55 -6.68 13.96
N SER A 31 18.95 -7.65 13.16
CA SER A 31 18.03 -8.33 12.24
C SER A 31 16.86 -8.98 12.97
N ALA A 32 17.07 -9.46 14.19
CA ALA A 32 15.98 -10.05 14.99
C ALA A 32 14.86 -9.04 15.27
N ILE A 33 15.19 -7.78 15.52
CA ILE A 33 14.20 -6.71 15.74
C ILE A 33 13.46 -6.41 14.46
N VAL A 34 14.18 -6.28 13.35
CA VAL A 34 13.59 -6.00 12.04
C VAL A 34 12.68 -7.15 11.61
N ASP A 35 13.10 -8.40 11.80
CA ASP A 35 12.33 -9.58 11.41
C ASP A 35 11.07 -9.76 12.27
N SER A 36 11.17 -9.49 13.56
CA SER A 36 10.03 -9.57 14.47
C SER A 36 8.97 -8.53 14.11
N GLU A 37 9.39 -7.30 13.78
CA GLU A 37 8.46 -6.26 13.34
C GLU A 37 7.82 -6.61 11.99
N LYS A 38 8.58 -7.17 11.08
CA LYS A 38 8.06 -7.64 9.79
C LYS A 38 6.98 -8.71 9.98
N ALA A 39 7.22 -9.66 10.88
CA ALA A 39 6.26 -10.71 11.19
C ALA A 39 4.95 -10.11 11.76
N LEU A 40 5.06 -9.12 12.64
CA LEU A 40 3.89 -8.43 13.18
C LEU A 40 3.10 -7.73 12.08
N ARG A 41 3.79 -6.98 11.22
CA ARG A 41 3.13 -6.25 10.13
C ARG A 41 2.44 -7.21 9.16
N ARG A 42 3.06 -8.33 8.86
CA ARG A 42 2.46 -9.39 8.04
C ARG A 42 1.18 -9.94 8.67
N THR A 43 1.21 -10.21 9.97
CA THR A 43 0.04 -10.72 10.71
C THR A 43 -1.11 -9.71 10.65
N LEU A 44 -0.84 -8.42 10.84
CA LEU A 44 -1.86 -7.39 10.76
C LEU A 44 -2.54 -7.36 9.38
N ILE A 45 -1.76 -7.47 8.32
CA ILE A 45 -2.31 -7.50 6.96
C ILE A 45 -3.18 -8.75 6.77
N GLN A 46 -2.73 -9.91 7.24
CA GLN A 46 -3.51 -11.15 7.12
C GLN A 46 -4.84 -11.06 7.86
N GLU A 47 -4.84 -10.51 9.05
CA GLU A 47 -6.06 -10.34 9.84
C GLU A 47 -7.06 -9.43 9.15
N GLU A 48 -6.62 -8.26 8.69
CA GLU A 48 -7.51 -7.31 8.01
C GLU A 48 -8.00 -7.85 6.66
N TYR A 49 -7.16 -8.60 5.96
CA TYR A 49 -7.57 -9.27 4.73
C TYR A 49 -8.71 -10.26 4.99
N LYS A 50 -8.59 -11.08 6.04
CA LYS A 50 -9.63 -12.05 6.39
C LYS A 50 -10.93 -11.37 6.76
N GLU A 51 -10.85 -10.29 7.53
CA GLU A 51 -12.03 -9.52 7.93
C GLU A 51 -12.72 -8.90 6.72
N LEU A 52 -11.95 -8.39 5.76
CA LEU A 52 -12.50 -7.84 4.52
C LEU A 52 -13.20 -8.94 3.70
N MET A 53 -12.56 -10.10 3.54
CA MET A 53 -13.17 -11.21 2.80
C MET A 53 -14.48 -11.66 3.44
N TYR A 54 -14.52 -11.74 4.77
CA TYR A 54 -15.74 -12.07 5.50
C TYR A 54 -16.82 -11.00 5.27
N ALA A 55 -16.46 -9.73 5.39
CA ALA A 55 -17.39 -8.62 5.25
C ALA A 55 -18.04 -8.60 3.87
N ILE A 56 -17.24 -8.79 2.81
CA ILE A 56 -17.75 -8.81 1.44
C ILE A 56 -18.86 -9.85 1.26
N SER A 57 -18.75 -10.99 1.94
CA SER A 57 -19.70 -12.10 1.81
C SER A 57 -20.88 -12.00 2.77
N ASN A 58 -20.74 -11.32 3.91
CA ASN A 58 -21.67 -11.46 5.03
C ASN A 58 -22.20 -10.14 5.61
N GLU A 59 -21.61 -9.01 5.28
CA GLU A 59 -21.92 -7.74 5.95
C GLU A 59 -22.50 -6.71 4.99
N GLU A 60 -23.03 -5.62 5.57
CA GLU A 60 -23.53 -4.48 4.81
C GLU A 60 -22.38 -3.66 4.22
N ASP A 61 -22.67 -2.83 3.22
CA ASP A 61 -21.67 -2.10 2.47
C ASP A 61 -20.83 -1.14 3.32
N ASP A 62 -21.39 -0.56 4.37
CA ASP A 62 -20.61 0.30 5.27
C ASP A 62 -19.53 -0.47 6.03
N GLU A 63 -19.82 -1.71 6.43
CA GLU A 63 -18.82 -2.57 7.04
C GLU A 63 -17.75 -3.01 6.04
N VAL A 64 -18.14 -3.30 4.80
CA VAL A 64 -17.18 -3.61 3.73
C VAL A 64 -16.24 -2.43 3.52
N LEU A 65 -16.77 -1.22 3.45
CA LEU A 65 -15.95 -0.02 3.27
C LEU A 65 -15.00 0.19 4.45
N LYS A 66 -15.47 -0.03 5.67
CA LYS A 66 -14.64 0.07 6.87
C LYS A 66 -13.47 -0.92 6.81
N GLU A 67 -13.75 -2.17 6.43
CA GLU A 67 -12.71 -3.20 6.34
C GLU A 67 -11.71 -2.94 5.19
N LEU A 68 -12.18 -2.35 4.08
CA LEU A 68 -11.28 -1.88 3.03
C LEU A 68 -10.30 -0.84 3.57
N CYS A 69 -10.80 0.12 4.34
CA CYS A 69 -9.96 1.15 4.93
C CYS A 69 -8.96 0.55 5.93
N ASP A 70 -9.41 -0.41 6.75
CA ASP A 70 -8.53 -1.05 7.73
C ASP A 70 -7.38 -1.80 7.04
N LEU A 71 -7.67 -2.50 5.94
CA LEU A 71 -6.64 -3.20 5.19
C LEU A 71 -5.62 -2.22 4.60
N VAL A 72 -6.09 -1.14 3.98
CA VAL A 72 -5.21 -0.10 3.44
C VAL A 72 -4.37 0.52 4.57
N TYR A 73 -4.99 0.73 5.72
CA TYR A 73 -4.34 1.33 6.88
C TYR A 73 -3.09 0.53 7.29
N VAL A 74 -3.25 -0.78 7.46
CA VAL A 74 -2.11 -1.63 7.86
C VAL A 74 -1.11 -1.84 6.73
N CYS A 75 -1.55 -1.81 5.47
CA CYS A 75 -0.63 -1.87 4.33
C CYS A 75 0.29 -0.63 4.29
N VAL A 76 -0.29 0.55 4.45
CA VAL A 76 0.51 1.79 4.49
C VAL A 76 1.39 1.80 5.74
N GLY A 77 0.88 1.29 6.86
CA GLY A 77 1.64 1.15 8.10
C GLY A 77 2.89 0.29 7.94
N PHE A 78 2.83 -0.75 7.10
CA PHE A 78 3.99 -1.55 6.79
C PHE A 78 5.12 -0.68 6.19
N ALA A 79 4.79 0.15 5.21
CA ALA A 79 5.76 1.05 4.59
C ALA A 79 6.31 2.07 5.59
N VAL A 80 5.45 2.64 6.43
CA VAL A 80 5.86 3.61 7.45
C VAL A 80 6.82 2.97 8.45
N THR A 81 6.56 1.73 8.84
CA THR A 81 7.43 1.00 9.76
C THR A 81 8.88 1.00 9.28
N TYR A 82 9.10 0.82 7.98
CA TYR A 82 10.44 0.75 7.40
C TYR A 82 10.93 2.09 6.84
N GLY A 83 10.15 3.16 6.99
CA GLY A 83 10.54 4.47 6.50
C GLY A 83 10.52 4.60 4.99
N TRP A 84 9.77 3.76 4.29
CA TRP A 84 9.65 3.82 2.84
C TRP A 84 8.72 4.95 2.43
N ALA A 85 9.05 5.61 1.33
CA ALA A 85 8.26 6.71 0.77
C ALA A 85 7.05 6.14 0.02
N PHE A 86 5.99 5.81 0.75
CA PHE A 86 4.80 5.15 0.20
C PHE A 86 4.12 6.01 -0.86
N ASP A 87 3.94 7.31 -0.60
CA ASP A 87 3.26 8.21 -1.55
C ASP A 87 3.98 8.25 -2.90
N THR A 88 5.30 8.37 -2.86
CA THR A 88 6.12 8.35 -4.08
C THR A 88 6.02 7.01 -4.80
N ALA A 89 6.12 5.91 -4.05
CA ALA A 89 5.99 4.57 -4.61
C ALA A 89 4.63 4.35 -5.26
N PHE A 90 3.57 4.77 -4.59
CA PHE A 90 2.21 4.61 -5.11
C PHE A 90 2.01 5.41 -6.40
N ASN A 91 2.55 6.63 -6.48
CA ASN A 91 2.48 7.44 -7.69
C ASN A 91 3.23 6.77 -8.85
N ARG A 92 4.37 6.15 -8.57
CA ARG A 92 5.12 5.42 -9.61
C ARG A 92 4.36 4.17 -10.08
N VAL A 93 3.72 3.46 -9.16
CA VAL A 93 2.89 2.31 -9.50
C VAL A 93 1.67 2.75 -10.31
N HIS A 94 1.05 3.87 -9.93
CA HIS A 94 -0.07 4.42 -10.69
C HIS A 94 0.35 4.77 -12.13
N LYS A 95 1.46 5.45 -12.29
CA LYS A 95 1.98 5.79 -13.61
C LYS A 95 2.28 4.55 -14.44
N SER A 96 2.87 3.52 -13.81
CA SER A 96 3.09 2.23 -14.44
C SER A 96 1.78 1.60 -14.91
N ASN A 97 0.77 1.60 -14.05
CA ASN A 97 -0.54 1.06 -14.40
C ASN A 97 -1.17 1.80 -15.57
N MET A 98 -1.05 3.12 -15.62
CA MET A 98 -1.57 3.91 -16.74
C MET A 98 -0.81 3.64 -18.04
N SER A 99 0.46 3.22 -17.96
CA SER A 99 1.23 2.85 -19.15
C SER A 99 0.76 1.56 -19.80
N LYS A 100 -0.18 0.84 -19.20
CA LYS A 100 -0.82 -0.33 -19.83
C LYS A 100 -1.73 0.05 -20.99
N LEU A 101 -2.14 1.31 -21.09
CA LEU A 101 -2.88 1.81 -22.25
C LEU A 101 -2.01 1.72 -23.50
N ASP A 102 -2.64 1.59 -24.67
CA ASP A 102 -1.92 1.56 -25.94
C ASP A 102 -1.48 2.97 -26.37
N GLU A 103 -0.82 3.08 -27.52
CA GLU A 103 -0.28 4.35 -28.04
C GLU A 103 -1.37 5.41 -28.26
N GLU A 104 -2.60 4.98 -28.49
CA GLU A 104 -3.74 5.86 -28.69
C GLU A 104 -4.50 6.17 -27.42
N GLY A 105 -4.01 5.65 -26.28
CA GLY A 105 -4.66 5.84 -25.00
C GLY A 105 -5.84 4.92 -24.74
N ASN A 106 -5.96 3.84 -25.50
CA ASN A 106 -7.05 2.88 -25.36
C ASN A 106 -6.67 1.70 -24.47
N PRO A 107 -7.60 1.23 -23.64
CA PRO A 107 -7.34 0.04 -22.82
C PRO A 107 -7.38 -1.24 -23.63
N LEU A 108 -6.58 -2.22 -23.19
CA LEU A 108 -6.61 -3.58 -23.70
C LEU A 108 -7.06 -4.49 -22.57
N TYR A 109 -7.86 -5.52 -22.91
CA TYR A 109 -8.38 -6.45 -21.92
C TYR A 109 -8.03 -7.89 -22.28
N ARG A 110 -7.82 -8.70 -21.26
CA ARG A 110 -7.69 -10.15 -21.41
C ARG A 110 -9.10 -10.77 -21.51
N GLU A 111 -9.16 -12.04 -21.88
CA GLU A 111 -10.43 -12.75 -21.98
C GLU A 111 -11.20 -12.79 -20.66
N ASP A 112 -10.48 -12.79 -19.52
CA ASP A 112 -11.08 -12.80 -18.19
C ASP A 112 -11.56 -11.41 -17.74
N GLY A 113 -11.46 -10.39 -18.60
CA GLY A 113 -11.87 -9.02 -18.30
C GLY A 113 -10.84 -8.19 -17.57
N LYS A 114 -9.70 -8.77 -17.21
CA LYS A 114 -8.63 -8.02 -16.54
C LYS A 114 -7.85 -7.19 -17.55
N VAL A 115 -7.33 -6.04 -17.08
CA VAL A 115 -6.52 -5.15 -17.92
C VAL A 115 -5.29 -5.89 -18.42
N ALA A 116 -5.03 -5.80 -19.73
CA ALA A 116 -3.84 -6.34 -20.36
C ALA A 116 -2.78 -5.25 -20.54
N LYS A 117 -1.53 -5.67 -20.64
CA LYS A 117 -0.41 -4.75 -20.86
C LYS A 117 -0.20 -4.55 -22.35
N SER A 118 -0.13 -3.28 -22.78
CA SER A 118 0.24 -2.94 -24.15
C SER A 118 1.75 -2.95 -24.32
N ASN A 119 2.21 -2.65 -25.55
CA ASN A 119 3.64 -2.45 -25.83
C ASN A 119 4.20 -1.20 -25.13
N CYS A 120 3.34 -0.31 -24.64
CA CYS A 120 3.74 0.92 -23.95
C CYS A 120 4.00 0.68 -22.47
N TYR A 121 3.72 -0.50 -21.94
CA TYR A 121 3.84 -0.79 -20.53
C TYR A 121 5.27 -0.64 -20.04
N GLN A 122 5.42 0.05 -18.93
CA GLN A 122 6.68 0.20 -18.21
C GLN A 122 6.47 -0.18 -16.75
N PRO A 123 7.20 -1.20 -16.25
CA PRO A 123 7.08 -1.58 -14.84
C PRO A 123 7.59 -0.47 -13.92
N PRO A 124 7.06 -0.37 -12.70
CA PRO A 124 7.54 0.63 -11.77
C PRO A 124 8.94 0.28 -11.27
N LYS A 125 9.75 1.31 -11.03
CA LYS A 125 11.08 1.15 -10.41
C LYS A 125 11.02 1.74 -9.02
N LEU A 126 11.22 0.91 -8.00
CA LEU A 126 11.07 1.30 -6.61
C LEU A 126 12.31 1.04 -5.76
N SER A 127 13.36 0.48 -6.34
CA SER A 127 14.54 0.04 -5.58
C SER A 127 15.24 1.17 -4.83
N ASP A 128 15.19 2.39 -5.34
CA ASP A 128 15.76 3.55 -4.67
C ASP A 128 14.97 4.00 -3.44
N LEU A 129 13.74 3.50 -3.28
CA LEU A 129 12.87 3.89 -2.17
C LEU A 129 12.96 2.95 -0.96
N VAL A 130 13.60 1.80 -1.10
CA VAL A 130 13.63 0.77 -0.06
C VAL A 130 15.04 0.45 0.42
N GLY A 131 16.04 1.06 -0.16
CA GLY A 131 17.43 0.88 0.21
C GLY A 131 17.86 1.85 1.27
#